data_7bc5d4014d37425e715b2417f8037a2f
#
_entry.id   7bc5d4014d37425e715b2417f8037a2f
#
_cell.length_a   1.000
_cell.length_b   1.000
_cell.length_c   1.000
_cell.angle_alpha   90.00
_cell.angle_beta   90.00
_cell.angle_gamma   90.00
#
_symmetry.space_group_name_H-M   'P 1'
#
loop_
_entity.id
_entity.type
_entity.pdbx_description
1 polymer ?
#
loop_
_entity_poly.entity_id
_entity_poly.type
_entity_poly.pdbx_seq_one_letter_code
_entity_poly.pdbx_strand_id
1 'polypeptide(L)'
;MSSRHFPVRPNPEQLRHQAKDLLRSIRRNQPDALADLRAFHPNPPDPTLVRLADAQLVLARSYGLPSWPRLVTACRMTDAICRGDVETVRSLVLRDPRLLEEDARGVKSNWGPPMSYAANLGQDAIIEMLRSLGASDLQYAFDRACLQGQVATARKLHAMMGSPSIPDADFSGTAYTLNVAGTELLLELGARVCDDHGNCRASVDVALETDSRRPAALHRILELYVQHGLKLPDTPTMAVFRGRIDLLEDHLRRDPNLLQRTFSFEETYPPQLGCHDQVLATHGTPLAGATLLHLCIDYDELEIARWLLDRGMNPDAKAAIDSDGFGGHTALFSTVVSQPNFWMNHHGHKPSAPFTQLLLDRGADPNARASLRKELHPGYQIPGMHEYRSVTPVSWGRQFHFQKLVNQEAIRIVIERGGQP
;
A
#
# COMPACT_ATOMS: atom_id res chain seq x y z
N MET A 1 -19.56 -3.31 -13.60
CA MET A 1 -19.53 -1.91 -14.06
C MET A 1 -18.29 -1.26 -13.47
N SER A 2 -17.35 -0.82 -14.28
CA SER A 2 -16.12 -0.20 -13.79
C SER A 2 -16.42 1.23 -13.36
N SER A 3 -16.59 1.47 -12.04
CA SER A 3 -16.59 2.81 -11.48
C SER A 3 -15.18 3.37 -11.60
N ARG A 4 -15.03 4.56 -12.15
CA ARG A 4 -13.74 5.24 -12.24
C ARG A 4 -13.25 5.61 -10.84
N HIS A 5 -11.97 5.41 -10.58
CA HIS A 5 -11.38 5.86 -9.32
C HIS A 5 -11.22 7.39 -9.33
N PHE A 6 -11.85 8.06 -8.34
CA PHE A 6 -11.71 9.51 -8.20
C PHE A 6 -10.37 9.86 -7.56
N PRO A 7 -9.51 10.67 -8.21
CA PRO A 7 -8.18 10.98 -7.69
C PRO A 7 -8.22 11.64 -6.31
N VAL A 8 -7.18 11.46 -5.51
CA VAL A 8 -7.02 12.16 -4.22
C VAL A 8 -6.97 13.67 -4.46
N ARG A 9 -6.21 14.11 -5.47
CA ARG A 9 -6.14 15.52 -5.88
C ARG A 9 -6.63 15.65 -7.33
N PRO A 10 -7.94 15.80 -7.54
CA PRO A 10 -8.51 15.90 -8.88
C PRO A 10 -8.20 17.24 -9.53
N ASN A 11 -7.86 17.22 -10.83
CA ASN A 11 -7.63 18.40 -11.61
C ASN A 11 -8.90 18.81 -12.40
N PRO A 12 -9.52 19.97 -12.12
CA PRO A 12 -10.75 20.41 -12.79
C PRO A 12 -10.61 20.58 -14.30
N GLU A 13 -9.45 21.03 -14.79
CA GLU A 13 -9.23 21.19 -16.23
C GLU A 13 -9.15 19.87 -16.95
N GLN A 14 -8.40 18.92 -16.38
CA GLN A 14 -8.35 17.55 -16.90
C GLN A 14 -9.73 16.92 -16.97
N LEU A 15 -10.56 17.11 -15.94
CA LEU A 15 -11.94 16.60 -15.91
C LEU A 15 -12.82 17.27 -16.99
N ARG A 16 -12.62 18.57 -17.26
CA ARG A 16 -13.31 19.24 -18.38
C ARG A 16 -12.88 18.68 -19.73
N HIS A 17 -11.60 18.36 -19.90
CA HIS A 17 -11.11 17.70 -21.12
C HIS A 17 -11.70 16.31 -21.27
N GLN A 18 -11.70 15.50 -20.21
CA GLN A 18 -12.32 14.18 -20.21
C GLN A 18 -13.80 14.23 -20.58
N ALA A 19 -14.58 15.21 -20.06
CA ALA A 19 -15.98 15.38 -20.42
C ALA A 19 -16.17 15.70 -21.92
N LYS A 20 -15.31 16.55 -22.49
CA LYS A 20 -15.32 16.86 -23.94
C LYS A 20 -14.94 15.66 -24.77
N ASP A 21 -13.96 14.86 -24.34
CA ASP A 21 -13.54 13.65 -25.03
C ASP A 21 -14.63 12.57 -24.97
N LEU A 22 -15.26 12.40 -23.82
CA LEU A 22 -16.41 11.50 -23.68
C LEU A 22 -17.55 11.90 -24.61
N LEU A 23 -17.89 13.21 -24.72
CA LEU A 23 -18.89 13.70 -25.66
C LEU A 23 -18.55 13.33 -27.12
N ARG A 24 -17.28 13.53 -27.53
CA ARG A 24 -16.83 13.19 -28.87
C ARG A 24 -16.93 11.68 -29.14
N SER A 25 -16.55 10.87 -28.14
CA SER A 25 -16.59 9.41 -28.21
C SER A 25 -18.04 8.89 -28.30
N ILE A 26 -18.97 9.44 -27.55
CA ILE A 26 -20.40 9.13 -27.62
C ILE A 26 -20.95 9.43 -29.03
N ARG A 27 -20.69 10.64 -29.55
CA ARG A 27 -21.15 11.06 -30.88
C ARG A 27 -20.53 10.25 -32.04
N ARG A 28 -19.38 9.59 -31.78
CA ARG A 28 -18.74 8.65 -32.73
C ARG A 28 -19.22 7.21 -32.52
N ASN A 29 -20.22 6.97 -31.68
CA ASN A 29 -20.76 5.65 -31.37
C ASN A 29 -19.71 4.66 -30.87
N GLN A 30 -18.68 5.13 -30.11
CA GLN A 30 -17.69 4.22 -29.53
C GLN A 30 -18.37 3.34 -28.46
N PRO A 31 -18.17 2.00 -28.48
CA PRO A 31 -18.89 1.07 -27.61
C PRO A 31 -18.77 1.38 -26.12
N ASP A 32 -17.56 1.68 -25.63
CA ASP A 32 -17.30 1.97 -24.22
C ASP A 32 -17.98 3.26 -23.76
N ALA A 33 -17.97 4.31 -24.61
CA ALA A 33 -18.61 5.58 -24.31
C ALA A 33 -20.15 5.48 -24.29
N LEU A 34 -20.71 4.63 -25.17
CA LEU A 34 -22.15 4.31 -25.16
C LEU A 34 -22.53 3.47 -23.92
N ALA A 35 -21.66 2.56 -23.50
CA ALA A 35 -21.85 1.82 -22.25
C ALA A 35 -21.86 2.75 -21.04
N ASP A 36 -20.90 3.68 -20.95
CA ASP A 36 -20.87 4.72 -19.91
C ASP A 36 -22.14 5.58 -19.90
N LEU A 37 -22.59 6.04 -21.09
CA LEU A 37 -23.81 6.83 -21.21
C LEU A 37 -25.02 6.09 -20.63
N ARG A 38 -25.19 4.81 -21.00
CA ARG A 38 -26.29 3.98 -20.51
C ARG A 38 -26.20 3.68 -19.01
N ALA A 39 -25.00 3.47 -18.51
CA ALA A 39 -24.77 3.10 -17.11
C ALA A 39 -24.95 4.28 -16.13
N PHE A 40 -24.52 5.49 -16.53
CA PHE A 40 -24.42 6.62 -15.61
C PHE A 40 -25.38 7.78 -15.90
N HIS A 41 -26.03 7.84 -17.06
CA HIS A 41 -27.06 8.83 -17.32
C HIS A 41 -28.44 8.32 -16.89
N PRO A 42 -29.23 9.08 -16.09
CA PRO A 42 -30.53 8.60 -15.58
C PRO A 42 -31.56 8.36 -16.68
N ASN A 43 -31.51 9.16 -17.73
CA ASN A 43 -32.37 9.07 -18.93
C ASN A 43 -31.46 9.29 -20.16
N PRO A 44 -30.77 8.25 -20.66
CA PRO A 44 -29.79 8.39 -21.73
C PRO A 44 -30.45 8.96 -23.00
N PRO A 45 -30.02 10.13 -23.53
CA PRO A 45 -30.50 10.63 -24.79
C PRO A 45 -29.92 9.84 -25.96
N ASP A 46 -30.51 10.04 -27.16
CA ASP A 46 -29.91 9.54 -28.38
C ASP A 46 -28.45 10.06 -28.53
N PRO A 47 -27.49 9.21 -28.89
CA PRO A 47 -26.08 9.61 -29.01
C PRO A 47 -25.80 10.84 -29.85
N THR A 48 -26.63 11.09 -30.88
CA THR A 48 -26.52 12.27 -31.76
C THR A 48 -26.99 13.57 -31.08
N LEU A 49 -27.85 13.47 -30.07
CA LEU A 49 -28.44 14.57 -29.34
C LEU A 49 -27.69 14.89 -28.02
N VAL A 50 -26.73 14.08 -27.61
CA VAL A 50 -25.96 14.27 -26.38
C VAL A 50 -25.26 15.63 -26.38
N ARG A 51 -25.46 16.39 -25.27
CA ARG A 51 -24.84 17.67 -25.02
C ARG A 51 -23.68 17.55 -24.06
N LEU A 52 -22.86 18.59 -23.93
CA LEU A 52 -21.74 18.60 -22.99
C LEU A 52 -22.22 18.39 -21.53
N ALA A 53 -23.38 18.93 -21.16
CA ALA A 53 -23.95 18.73 -19.83
C ALA A 53 -24.25 17.25 -19.52
N ASP A 54 -24.70 16.49 -20.51
CA ASP A 54 -24.95 15.05 -20.36
C ASP A 54 -23.64 14.29 -20.16
N ALA A 55 -22.61 14.59 -20.96
CA ALA A 55 -21.29 13.99 -20.80
C ALA A 55 -20.64 14.36 -19.46
N GLN A 56 -20.84 15.59 -18.97
CA GLN A 56 -20.40 16.02 -17.65
C GLN A 56 -21.12 15.26 -16.54
N LEU A 57 -22.43 15.05 -16.67
CA LEU A 57 -23.21 14.26 -15.71
C LEU A 57 -22.75 12.81 -15.69
N VAL A 58 -22.58 12.18 -16.85
CA VAL A 58 -22.07 10.82 -17.00
C VAL A 58 -20.70 10.69 -16.32
N LEU A 59 -19.79 11.61 -16.61
CA LEU A 59 -18.46 11.61 -16.02
C LEU A 59 -18.51 11.78 -14.49
N ALA A 60 -19.29 12.72 -13.96
CA ALA A 60 -19.45 12.91 -12.53
C ALA A 60 -19.95 11.64 -11.85
N ARG A 61 -20.98 10.99 -12.41
CA ARG A 61 -21.56 9.77 -11.88
C ARG A 61 -20.66 8.56 -12.01
N SER A 62 -19.85 8.47 -13.05
CA SER A 62 -18.83 7.42 -13.18
C SER A 62 -17.74 7.49 -12.09
N TYR A 63 -17.56 8.66 -11.50
CA TYR A 63 -16.73 8.90 -10.32
C TYR A 63 -17.51 8.77 -8.99
N GLY A 64 -18.79 8.42 -9.02
CA GLY A 64 -19.65 8.28 -7.83
C GLY A 64 -20.25 9.57 -7.30
N LEU A 65 -20.10 10.70 -8.01
CA LEU A 65 -20.68 11.97 -7.60
C LEU A 65 -22.04 12.23 -8.28
N PRO A 66 -23.01 12.83 -7.59
CA PRO A 66 -24.38 12.97 -8.12
C PRO A 66 -24.50 13.93 -9.31
N SER A 67 -23.57 14.91 -9.43
CA SER A 67 -23.64 15.93 -10.45
C SER A 67 -22.28 16.58 -10.74
N TRP A 68 -22.18 17.22 -11.90
CA TRP A 68 -20.99 18.01 -12.28
C TRP A 68 -20.69 19.18 -11.32
N PRO A 69 -21.65 20.00 -10.86
CA PRO A 69 -21.38 21.02 -9.85
C PRO A 69 -20.77 20.43 -8.57
N ARG A 70 -21.27 19.27 -8.08
CA ARG A 70 -20.72 18.61 -6.89
C ARG A 70 -19.29 18.13 -7.09
N LEU A 71 -18.98 17.60 -8.28
CA LEU A 71 -17.61 17.22 -8.66
C LEU A 71 -16.68 18.45 -8.67
N VAL A 72 -17.12 19.59 -9.23
CA VAL A 72 -16.33 20.83 -9.23
C VAL A 72 -16.11 21.36 -7.80
N THR A 73 -17.13 21.26 -6.93
CA THR A 73 -16.99 21.62 -5.51
C THR A 73 -15.96 20.74 -4.80
N ALA A 74 -15.99 19.43 -5.02
CA ALA A 74 -15.01 18.51 -4.46
C ALA A 74 -13.56 18.83 -4.91
N CYS A 75 -13.38 19.15 -6.20
CA CYS A 75 -12.08 19.57 -6.71
C CYS A 75 -11.59 20.87 -6.05
N ARG A 76 -12.47 21.86 -5.89
CA ARG A 76 -12.12 23.13 -5.25
C ARG A 76 -11.81 22.96 -3.76
N MET A 77 -12.58 22.13 -3.05
CA MET A 77 -12.37 21.83 -1.64
C MET A 77 -10.99 21.19 -1.43
N THR A 78 -10.72 20.09 -2.13
CA THR A 78 -9.45 19.35 -1.98
C THR A 78 -8.24 20.18 -2.40
N ASP A 79 -8.33 20.96 -3.50
CA ASP A 79 -7.25 21.83 -3.94
C ASP A 79 -6.99 22.98 -2.95
N ALA A 80 -8.06 23.60 -2.41
CA ALA A 80 -7.94 24.64 -1.40
C ALA A 80 -7.28 24.12 -0.12
N ILE A 81 -7.69 22.93 0.37
CA ILE A 81 -7.07 22.31 1.55
C ILE A 81 -5.59 21.98 1.26
N CYS A 82 -5.26 21.40 0.10
CA CYS A 82 -3.88 21.10 -0.27
C CYS A 82 -2.97 22.35 -0.31
N ARG A 83 -3.53 23.52 -0.64
CA ARG A 83 -2.79 24.79 -0.69
C ARG A 83 -2.81 25.58 0.63
N GLY A 84 -3.55 25.11 1.63
CA GLY A 84 -3.76 25.87 2.86
C GLY A 84 -4.65 27.13 2.68
N ASP A 85 -5.50 27.16 1.66
CA ASP A 85 -6.37 28.31 1.34
C ASP A 85 -7.61 28.30 2.24
N VAL A 86 -7.44 28.86 3.43
CA VAL A 86 -8.48 28.95 4.48
C VAL A 86 -9.74 29.65 3.99
N GLU A 87 -9.59 30.75 3.24
CA GLU A 87 -10.73 31.57 2.82
C GLU A 87 -11.58 30.87 1.76
N THR A 88 -10.97 30.14 0.83
CA THR A 88 -11.72 29.33 -0.13
C THR A 88 -12.48 28.21 0.58
N VAL A 89 -11.87 27.50 1.52
CA VAL A 89 -12.55 26.44 2.29
C VAL A 89 -13.71 27.03 3.09
N ARG A 90 -13.48 28.14 3.81
CA ARG A 90 -14.53 28.88 4.56
C ARG A 90 -15.70 29.27 3.66
N SER A 91 -15.43 29.86 2.51
CA SER A 91 -16.46 30.29 1.55
C SER A 91 -17.30 29.11 1.02
N LEU A 92 -16.67 27.94 0.78
CA LEU A 92 -17.38 26.74 0.35
C LEU A 92 -18.32 26.23 1.44
N VAL A 93 -17.85 26.13 2.67
CA VAL A 93 -18.61 25.64 3.82
C VAL A 93 -19.75 26.60 4.19
N LEU A 94 -19.51 27.91 4.21
CA LEU A 94 -20.58 28.89 4.51
C LEU A 94 -21.68 28.90 3.45
N ARG A 95 -21.36 28.57 2.19
CA ARG A 95 -22.35 28.43 1.10
C ARG A 95 -23.15 27.14 1.20
N ASP A 96 -22.53 26.04 1.64
CA ASP A 96 -23.16 24.74 1.84
C ASP A 96 -22.62 24.09 3.13
N PRO A 97 -23.28 24.32 4.30
CA PRO A 97 -22.82 23.80 5.58
C PRO A 97 -22.75 22.27 5.67
N ARG A 98 -23.43 21.53 4.79
CA ARG A 98 -23.35 20.05 4.74
C ARG A 98 -21.94 19.59 4.41
N LEU A 99 -21.13 20.42 3.74
CA LEU A 99 -19.74 20.11 3.43
C LEU A 99 -18.85 19.94 4.67
N LEU A 100 -19.30 20.35 5.87
CA LEU A 100 -18.56 20.08 7.12
C LEU A 100 -18.47 18.59 7.43
N GLU A 101 -19.54 17.83 7.15
CA GLU A 101 -19.66 16.43 7.54
C GLU A 101 -19.53 15.47 6.33
N GLU A 102 -19.64 15.98 5.11
CA GLU A 102 -19.44 15.18 3.89
C GLU A 102 -17.96 15.00 3.58
N ASP A 103 -17.58 13.85 3.02
CA ASP A 103 -16.23 13.66 2.50
C ASP A 103 -15.78 14.85 1.65
N ALA A 104 -14.57 15.37 1.88
CA ALA A 104 -14.01 16.50 1.13
C ALA A 104 -13.96 16.22 -0.37
N ARG A 105 -13.77 14.96 -0.76
CA ARG A 105 -13.79 14.48 -2.14
C ARG A 105 -15.21 14.33 -2.70
N GLY A 106 -16.24 14.44 -1.88
CA GLY A 106 -17.63 14.21 -2.27
C GLY A 106 -17.98 12.76 -2.58
N VAL A 107 -17.06 11.84 -2.44
CA VAL A 107 -17.23 10.39 -2.50
C VAL A 107 -16.61 9.78 -1.26
N LYS A 108 -17.20 8.71 -0.73
CA LYS A 108 -16.67 8.03 0.45
C LYS A 108 -15.21 7.66 0.27
N SER A 109 -14.39 8.06 1.19
CA SER A 109 -12.96 7.81 1.17
C SER A 109 -12.40 7.70 2.59
N ASN A 110 -11.22 7.11 2.72
CA ASN A 110 -10.49 7.07 3.97
C ASN A 110 -9.81 8.41 4.34
N TRP A 111 -10.04 9.47 3.59
CA TRP A 111 -9.54 10.83 3.89
C TRP A 111 -10.55 11.66 4.67
N GLY A 112 -11.84 11.28 4.60
CA GLY A 112 -12.93 11.83 5.38
C GLY A 112 -13.38 13.25 5.03
N PRO A 113 -14.09 13.89 5.97
CA PRO A 113 -14.53 15.28 5.88
C PRO A 113 -13.37 16.28 5.77
N PRO A 114 -13.65 17.56 5.47
CA PRO A 114 -12.60 18.57 5.29
C PRO A 114 -11.62 18.71 6.43
N MET A 115 -12.05 18.56 7.70
CA MET A 115 -11.15 18.64 8.86
C MET A 115 -10.20 17.44 8.91
N SER A 116 -10.69 16.22 8.73
CA SER A 116 -9.85 15.03 8.62
C SER A 116 -8.95 15.06 7.40
N TYR A 117 -9.45 15.57 6.26
CA TYR A 117 -8.63 15.78 5.06
C TYR A 117 -7.50 16.79 5.32
N ALA A 118 -7.78 17.90 6.02
CA ALA A 118 -6.79 18.88 6.41
C ALA A 118 -5.75 18.31 7.39
N ALA A 119 -6.18 17.44 8.31
CA ALA A 119 -5.32 16.75 9.27
C ALA A 119 -4.30 15.81 8.59
N ASN A 120 -4.69 15.12 7.51
CA ASN A 120 -3.74 14.35 6.70
C ASN A 120 -2.55 15.18 6.19
N LEU A 121 -2.75 16.50 6.01
CA LEU A 121 -1.80 17.40 5.39
C LEU A 121 -1.17 18.39 6.39
N GLY A 122 -1.51 18.30 7.67
CA GLY A 122 -1.00 19.22 8.69
C GLY A 122 -1.49 20.66 8.55
N GLN A 123 -2.69 20.89 8.00
CA GLN A 123 -3.24 22.22 7.71
C GLN A 123 -3.98 22.78 8.95
N ASP A 124 -3.24 23.11 9.98
CA ASP A 124 -3.76 23.52 11.28
C ASP A 124 -4.74 24.71 11.22
N ALA A 125 -4.44 25.73 10.42
CA ALA A 125 -5.32 26.89 10.29
C ALA A 125 -6.70 26.55 9.68
N ILE A 126 -6.74 25.58 8.76
CA ILE A 126 -7.99 25.07 8.21
C ILE A 126 -8.75 24.27 9.26
N ILE A 127 -8.07 23.43 10.05
CA ILE A 127 -8.67 22.67 11.13
C ILE A 127 -9.33 23.60 12.17
N GLU A 128 -8.63 24.63 12.63
CA GLU A 128 -9.14 25.61 13.59
C GLU A 128 -10.38 26.35 13.04
N MET A 129 -10.31 26.79 11.80
CA MET A 129 -11.41 27.44 11.11
C MET A 129 -12.63 26.53 10.98
N LEU A 130 -12.45 25.27 10.52
CA LEU A 130 -13.53 24.29 10.38
C LEU A 130 -14.15 23.97 11.73
N ARG A 131 -13.33 23.80 12.78
CA ARG A 131 -13.80 23.61 14.16
C ARG A 131 -14.66 24.78 14.63
N SER A 132 -14.26 26.02 14.35
CA SER A 132 -15.05 27.21 14.70
C SER A 132 -16.38 27.30 13.96
N LEU A 133 -16.51 26.65 12.81
CA LEU A 133 -17.75 26.53 12.03
C LEU A 133 -18.61 25.30 12.41
N GLY A 134 -18.16 24.48 13.38
CA GLY A 134 -18.96 23.37 13.89
C GLY A 134 -18.55 21.98 13.43
N ALA A 135 -17.40 21.82 12.71
CA ALA A 135 -16.91 20.49 12.37
C ALA A 135 -16.70 19.63 13.62
N SER A 136 -17.10 18.34 13.57
CA SER A 136 -17.18 17.45 14.74
C SER A 136 -16.25 16.23 14.67
N ASP A 137 -15.61 15.95 13.53
CA ASP A 137 -14.81 14.77 13.26
C ASP A 137 -13.40 14.77 13.88
N LEU A 138 -13.25 15.30 15.13
CA LEU A 138 -11.97 15.47 15.81
C LEU A 138 -11.20 14.15 15.99
N GLN A 139 -11.88 13.07 16.41
CA GLN A 139 -11.22 11.77 16.59
C GLN A 139 -10.68 11.25 15.25
N TYR A 140 -11.50 11.31 14.21
CA TYR A 140 -11.07 10.85 12.88
C TYR A 140 -9.92 11.71 12.34
N ALA A 141 -9.97 13.02 12.54
CA ALA A 141 -8.87 13.93 12.19
C ALA A 141 -7.59 13.60 12.96
N PHE A 142 -7.68 13.27 14.26
CA PHE A 142 -6.54 12.83 15.07
C PHE A 142 -5.92 11.53 14.52
N ASP A 143 -6.75 10.52 14.25
CA ASP A 143 -6.28 9.25 13.70
C ASP A 143 -5.59 9.45 12.34
N ARG A 144 -6.15 10.34 11.49
CA ARG A 144 -5.54 10.69 10.19
C ARG A 144 -4.21 11.42 10.34
N ALA A 145 -4.09 12.32 11.32
CA ALA A 145 -2.84 13.00 11.60
C ALA A 145 -1.76 12.03 12.11
N CYS A 146 -2.12 11.10 13.01
CA CYS A 146 -1.21 10.05 13.49
C CYS A 146 -0.74 9.15 12.34
N LEU A 147 -1.66 8.66 11.51
CA LEU A 147 -1.37 7.81 10.36
C LEU A 147 -0.37 8.46 9.39
N GLN A 148 -0.45 9.78 9.20
CA GLN A 148 0.45 10.53 8.32
C GLN A 148 1.70 11.09 9.02
N GLY A 149 1.82 10.92 10.34
CA GLY A 149 2.92 11.45 11.13
C GLY A 149 2.92 12.97 11.28
N GLN A 150 1.75 13.58 11.17
CA GLN A 150 1.56 15.02 11.43
C GLN A 150 1.52 15.26 12.95
N VAL A 151 2.63 15.02 13.65
CA VAL A 151 2.72 14.98 15.12
C VAL A 151 2.21 16.26 15.77
N ALA A 152 2.60 17.43 15.26
CA ALA A 152 2.15 18.72 15.80
C ALA A 152 0.63 18.87 15.69
N THR A 153 0.07 18.57 14.55
CA THR A 153 -1.38 18.60 14.28
C THR A 153 -2.12 17.60 15.15
N ALA A 154 -1.60 16.36 15.29
CA ALA A 154 -2.19 15.34 16.12
C ALA A 154 -2.22 15.77 17.62
N ARG A 155 -1.14 16.35 18.14
CA ARG A 155 -1.13 16.91 19.52
C ARG A 155 -2.15 18.03 19.71
N LYS A 156 -2.29 18.91 18.70
CA LYS A 156 -3.29 19.98 18.73
C LYS A 156 -4.72 19.41 18.73
N LEU A 157 -5.02 18.43 17.87
CA LEU A 157 -6.31 17.76 17.84
C LEU A 157 -6.62 17.02 19.15
N HIS A 158 -5.63 16.34 19.73
CA HIS A 158 -5.75 15.69 21.03
C HIS A 158 -6.08 16.70 22.13
N ALA A 159 -5.42 17.87 22.13
CA ALA A 159 -5.74 18.96 23.07
C ALA A 159 -7.17 19.50 22.84
N MET A 160 -7.62 19.65 21.58
CA MET A 160 -8.99 20.07 21.26
C MET A 160 -10.06 19.08 21.73
N MET A 161 -9.72 17.80 21.87
CA MET A 161 -10.58 16.77 22.48
C MET A 161 -10.57 16.78 24.02
N GLY A 162 -9.77 17.64 24.65
CA GLY A 162 -9.61 17.70 26.10
C GLY A 162 -8.54 16.77 26.64
N SER A 163 -7.59 16.36 25.81
CA SER A 163 -6.47 15.48 26.16
C SER A 163 -6.91 14.17 26.86
N PRO A 164 -7.83 13.39 26.25
CA PRO A 164 -8.27 12.13 26.86
C PRO A 164 -7.13 11.14 26.94
N SER A 165 -7.14 10.26 27.96
CA SER A 165 -6.28 9.07 27.92
C SER A 165 -6.71 8.14 26.78
N ILE A 166 -5.75 7.57 26.04
CA ILE A 166 -6.00 6.73 24.86
C ILE A 166 -5.42 5.31 25.02
N PRO A 167 -5.65 4.60 26.15
CA PRO A 167 -5.02 3.29 26.39
C PRO A 167 -5.39 2.25 25.33
N ASP A 168 -6.55 2.42 24.70
CA ASP A 168 -7.13 1.51 23.72
C ASP A 168 -7.00 2.04 22.27
N ALA A 169 -6.07 2.96 22.03
CA ALA A 169 -5.83 3.50 20.68
C ALA A 169 -5.44 2.39 19.69
N ASP A 170 -5.94 2.51 18.46
CA ASP A 170 -5.65 1.59 17.37
C ASP A 170 -4.33 1.97 16.67
N PHE A 171 -3.40 1.03 16.60
CA PHE A 171 -2.13 1.19 15.89
C PHE A 171 -2.21 0.87 14.39
N SER A 172 -3.34 0.35 13.89
CA SER A 172 -3.45 -0.13 12.50
C SER A 172 -3.11 0.95 11.47
N GLY A 173 -3.53 2.18 11.70
CA GLY A 173 -3.23 3.30 10.80
C GLY A 173 -1.73 3.57 10.68
N THR A 174 -1.02 3.69 11.80
CA THR A 174 0.43 3.95 11.82
C THR A 174 1.23 2.74 11.36
N ALA A 175 0.77 1.52 11.65
CA ALA A 175 1.34 0.27 11.16
C ALA A 175 1.21 0.15 9.63
N TYR A 176 0.04 0.42 9.06
CA TYR A 176 -0.19 0.36 7.62
C TYR A 176 0.72 1.30 6.82
N THR A 177 0.95 2.50 7.33
CA THR A 177 1.83 3.48 6.67
C THR A 177 3.29 3.38 7.10
N LEU A 178 3.63 2.48 8.00
CA LEU A 178 4.93 2.38 8.67
C LEU A 178 5.38 3.74 9.22
N ASN A 179 4.49 4.41 9.95
CA ASN A 179 4.74 5.74 10.49
C ASN A 179 5.27 5.70 11.92
N VAL A 180 6.58 5.75 12.04
CA VAL A 180 7.28 5.71 13.34
C VAL A 180 6.84 6.85 14.25
N ALA A 181 6.80 8.09 13.74
CA ALA A 181 6.47 9.27 14.56
C ALA A 181 5.03 9.24 15.09
N GLY A 182 4.09 8.74 14.27
CA GLY A 182 2.71 8.52 14.72
C GLY A 182 2.60 7.43 15.77
N THR A 183 3.34 6.33 15.61
CA THR A 183 3.39 5.24 16.61
C THR A 183 3.99 5.73 17.93
N GLU A 184 5.11 6.45 17.89
CA GLU A 184 5.74 7.05 19.08
C GLU A 184 4.76 8.00 19.79
N LEU A 185 4.06 8.84 19.05
CA LEU A 185 3.06 9.76 19.62
C LEU A 185 1.92 9.00 20.32
N LEU A 186 1.36 7.96 19.70
CA LEU A 186 0.30 7.16 20.35
C LEU A 186 0.79 6.57 21.67
N LEU A 187 2.00 6.01 21.70
CA LEU A 187 2.62 5.47 22.91
C LEU A 187 2.85 6.54 23.99
N GLU A 188 3.34 7.72 23.60
CA GLU A 188 3.53 8.87 24.52
C GLU A 188 2.20 9.36 25.12
N LEU A 189 1.09 9.28 24.37
CA LEU A 189 -0.24 9.67 24.83
C LEU A 189 -0.94 8.57 25.64
N GLY A 190 -0.25 7.45 25.91
CA GLY A 190 -0.70 6.40 26.81
C GLY A 190 -1.37 5.21 26.11
N ALA A 191 -1.26 5.07 24.77
CA ALA A 191 -1.69 3.86 24.07
C ALA A 191 -0.90 2.64 24.56
N ARG A 192 -1.60 1.52 24.77
CA ARG A 192 -0.99 0.28 25.27
C ARG A 192 -0.84 -0.75 24.16
N VAL A 193 0.36 -1.26 24.02
CA VAL A 193 0.68 -2.33 23.06
C VAL A 193 0.02 -3.65 23.45
N CYS A 194 -0.05 -3.93 24.77
CA CYS A 194 -0.77 -5.08 25.32
C CYS A 194 -1.78 -4.60 26.37
N ASP A 195 -2.92 -5.27 26.47
CA ASP A 195 -3.87 -5.03 27.54
C ASP A 195 -3.44 -5.69 28.87
N ASP A 196 -4.24 -5.48 29.94
CA ASP A 196 -3.95 -6.02 31.27
C ASP A 196 -4.03 -7.57 31.32
N HIS A 197 -4.62 -8.20 30.31
CA HIS A 197 -4.71 -9.65 30.15
C HIS A 197 -3.59 -10.19 29.25
N GLY A 198 -2.72 -9.34 28.71
CA GLY A 198 -1.62 -9.69 27.83
C GLY A 198 -2.03 -9.90 26.37
N ASN A 199 -3.27 -9.52 25.99
CA ASN A 199 -3.66 -9.57 24.58
C ASN A 199 -2.94 -8.45 23.82
N CYS A 200 -2.40 -8.81 22.65
CA CYS A 200 -1.71 -7.87 21.78
C CYS A 200 -2.72 -6.91 21.12
N ARG A 201 -2.45 -5.60 21.23
CA ARG A 201 -3.16 -4.52 20.53
C ARG A 201 -2.30 -3.93 19.41
N ALA A 202 -1.03 -4.31 19.35
CA ALA A 202 -0.15 -3.92 18.25
C ALA A 202 -0.60 -4.59 16.96
N SER A 203 -0.71 -3.80 15.91
CA SER A 203 -1.08 -4.27 14.57
C SER A 203 0.17 -4.78 13.84
N VAL A 204 0.75 -5.89 14.31
CA VAL A 204 1.96 -6.47 13.72
C VAL A 204 1.65 -7.06 12.35
N ASP A 205 0.52 -7.76 12.22
CA ASP A 205 0.00 -8.26 10.95
C ASP A 205 -0.08 -7.15 9.89
N VAL A 206 -0.71 -6.03 10.23
CA VAL A 206 -0.82 -4.87 9.33
C VAL A 206 0.56 -4.31 8.97
N ALA A 207 1.50 -4.23 9.92
CA ALA A 207 2.85 -3.75 9.67
C ALA A 207 3.64 -4.68 8.74
N LEU A 208 3.44 -6.00 8.83
CA LEU A 208 4.07 -6.98 7.96
C LEU A 208 3.40 -7.06 6.58
N GLU A 209 2.07 -6.98 6.52
CA GLU A 209 1.28 -7.17 5.31
C GLU A 209 1.06 -5.90 4.47
N THR A 210 1.46 -4.72 4.97
CA THR A 210 1.29 -3.45 4.25
C THR A 210 1.99 -3.43 2.90
N ASP A 211 1.44 -2.65 1.95
CA ASP A 211 2.08 -2.36 0.66
C ASP A 211 3.38 -1.55 0.79
N SER A 212 3.60 -0.90 1.92
CA SER A 212 4.78 -0.08 2.19
C SER A 212 6.03 -0.95 2.36
N ARG A 213 7.15 -0.52 1.78
CA ARG A 213 8.46 -1.14 1.99
C ARG A 213 9.44 -0.09 2.48
N ARG A 214 9.57 -0.04 3.79
CA ARG A 214 10.43 0.90 4.53
C ARG A 214 11.09 0.15 5.69
N PRO A 215 12.12 -0.66 5.43
CA PRO A 215 12.70 -1.58 6.42
C PRO A 215 13.06 -0.90 7.73
N ALA A 216 13.79 0.20 7.70
CA ALA A 216 14.16 0.93 8.92
C ALA A 216 12.95 1.40 9.76
N ALA A 217 11.83 1.72 9.13
CA ALA A 217 10.61 2.10 9.83
C ALA A 217 9.91 0.87 10.44
N LEU A 218 9.84 -0.25 9.71
CA LEU A 218 9.32 -1.51 10.22
C LEU A 218 10.12 -1.97 11.44
N HIS A 219 11.46 -1.99 11.35
CA HIS A 219 12.34 -2.33 12.46
C HIS A 219 12.03 -1.48 13.69
N ARG A 220 11.95 -0.15 13.51
CA ARG A 220 11.70 0.77 14.62
C ARG A 220 10.34 0.56 15.27
N ILE A 221 9.29 0.33 14.47
CA ILE A 221 7.92 0.06 14.99
C ILE A 221 7.90 -1.23 15.79
N LEU A 222 8.47 -2.32 15.27
CA LEU A 222 8.53 -3.61 15.98
C LEU A 222 9.33 -3.50 17.28
N GLU A 223 10.45 -2.76 17.29
CA GLU A 223 11.23 -2.54 18.50
C GLU A 223 10.50 -1.64 19.52
N LEU A 224 9.74 -0.64 19.07
CA LEU A 224 8.85 0.13 19.93
C LEU A 224 7.81 -0.76 20.63
N TYR A 225 7.17 -1.64 19.86
CA TYR A 225 6.21 -2.58 20.42
C TYR A 225 6.86 -3.52 21.46
N VAL A 226 8.05 -4.02 21.16
CA VAL A 226 8.82 -4.86 22.12
C VAL A 226 9.18 -4.07 23.39
N GLN A 227 9.64 -2.83 23.28
CA GLN A 227 9.96 -1.96 24.41
C GLN A 227 8.73 -1.68 25.30
N HIS A 228 7.51 -1.76 24.73
CA HIS A 228 6.23 -1.56 25.43
C HIS A 228 5.52 -2.89 25.75
N GLY A 229 6.28 -4.00 25.83
CA GLY A 229 5.81 -5.25 26.41
C GLY A 229 5.35 -6.31 25.42
N LEU A 230 5.39 -6.05 24.09
CA LEU A 230 5.08 -7.08 23.10
C LEU A 230 6.15 -8.17 23.07
N LYS A 231 5.73 -9.43 23.11
CA LYS A 231 6.62 -10.57 22.91
C LYS A 231 6.50 -11.04 21.47
N LEU A 232 7.56 -10.82 20.70
CA LEU A 232 7.65 -11.36 19.34
C LEU A 232 8.25 -12.79 19.35
N PRO A 233 7.87 -13.65 18.39
CA PRO A 233 8.47 -14.99 18.26
C PRO A 233 9.99 -14.93 18.04
N ASP A 234 10.74 -15.81 18.70
CA ASP A 234 12.18 -16.00 18.47
C ASP A 234 12.37 -16.94 17.25
N THR A 235 12.16 -16.38 16.04
CA THR A 235 12.32 -17.11 14.78
C THR A 235 13.26 -16.38 13.84
N PRO A 236 13.93 -17.09 12.90
CA PRO A 236 14.79 -16.47 11.90
C PRO A 236 14.05 -15.46 11.00
N THR A 237 12.80 -15.74 10.64
CA THR A 237 11.95 -14.87 9.85
C THR A 237 11.62 -13.57 10.59
N MET A 238 11.30 -13.66 11.88
CA MET A 238 11.08 -12.48 12.72
C MET A 238 12.37 -11.67 12.92
N ALA A 239 13.52 -12.31 12.98
CA ALA A 239 14.81 -11.60 13.03
C ALA A 239 15.04 -10.77 11.73
N VAL A 240 14.64 -11.29 10.56
CA VAL A 240 14.67 -10.52 9.30
C VAL A 240 13.73 -9.31 9.38
N PHE A 241 12.47 -9.50 9.78
CA PHE A 241 11.50 -8.39 9.91
C PHE A 241 11.94 -7.29 10.88
N ARG A 242 12.79 -7.63 11.85
CA ARG A 242 13.33 -6.70 12.84
C ARG A 242 14.68 -6.11 12.45
N GLY A 243 15.28 -6.52 11.32
CA GLY A 243 16.61 -6.09 10.91
C GLY A 243 17.74 -6.58 11.82
N ARG A 244 17.51 -7.66 12.59
CA ARG A 244 18.39 -8.12 13.68
C ARG A 244 19.33 -9.22 13.22
N ILE A 245 20.47 -8.81 12.62
CA ILE A 245 21.56 -9.73 12.21
C ILE A 245 22.11 -10.51 13.40
N ASP A 246 22.21 -9.91 14.58
CA ASP A 246 22.67 -10.57 15.81
C ASP A 246 21.76 -11.75 16.19
N LEU A 247 20.44 -11.61 16.06
CA LEU A 247 19.51 -12.72 16.28
C LEU A 247 19.66 -13.80 15.20
N LEU A 248 19.90 -13.40 13.94
CA LEU A 248 20.17 -14.36 12.86
C LEU A 248 21.47 -15.14 13.10
N GLU A 249 22.50 -14.51 13.64
CA GLU A 249 23.74 -15.18 14.03
C GLU A 249 23.50 -16.21 15.16
N ASP A 250 22.64 -15.85 16.12
CA ASP A 250 22.23 -16.76 17.18
C ASP A 250 21.46 -17.96 16.64
N HIS A 251 20.53 -17.73 15.70
CA HIS A 251 19.81 -18.80 15.02
C HIS A 251 20.75 -19.70 14.22
N LEU A 252 21.69 -19.12 13.46
CA LEU A 252 22.64 -19.88 12.65
C LEU A 252 23.58 -20.75 13.54
N ARG A 253 23.96 -20.25 14.73
CA ARG A 253 24.74 -21.02 15.70
C ARG A 253 23.94 -22.20 16.27
N ARG A 254 22.63 -22.05 16.48
CA ARG A 254 21.73 -23.09 16.97
C ARG A 254 21.36 -24.11 15.88
N ASP A 255 21.24 -23.66 14.65
CA ASP A 255 20.91 -24.50 13.48
C ASP A 255 21.85 -24.18 12.32
N PRO A 256 22.94 -24.92 12.14
CA PRO A 256 23.87 -24.72 11.01
C PRO A 256 23.23 -24.92 9.62
N ASN A 257 22.08 -25.59 9.55
CA ASN A 257 21.35 -25.82 8.30
C ASN A 257 20.40 -24.65 7.96
N LEU A 258 20.32 -23.62 8.78
CA LEU A 258 19.44 -22.47 8.60
C LEU A 258 19.49 -21.88 7.18
N LEU A 259 20.68 -21.80 6.59
CA LEU A 259 20.90 -21.25 5.25
C LEU A 259 20.30 -22.13 4.12
N GLN A 260 19.87 -23.34 4.44
CA GLN A 260 19.28 -24.29 3.49
C GLN A 260 17.78 -24.49 3.75
N ARG A 261 17.25 -23.92 4.83
CA ARG A 261 15.84 -24.09 5.22
C ARG A 261 14.92 -23.29 4.30
N THR A 262 13.77 -23.89 4.08
CA THR A 262 12.57 -23.20 3.58
C THR A 262 11.59 -22.99 4.75
N PHE A 263 10.73 -21.99 4.63
CA PHE A 263 9.80 -21.59 5.68
C PHE A 263 8.37 -21.66 5.15
N SER A 264 7.47 -22.27 5.90
CA SER A 264 6.04 -22.26 5.57
C SER A 264 5.47 -20.84 5.66
N PHE A 265 4.23 -20.67 5.21
CA PHE A 265 3.54 -19.39 5.36
C PHE A 265 3.45 -19.00 6.84
N GLU A 266 3.05 -19.93 7.72
CA GLU A 266 2.86 -19.70 9.15
C GLU A 266 4.19 -19.45 9.90
N GLU A 267 5.31 -20.00 9.42
CA GLU A 267 6.64 -19.71 9.96
C GLU A 267 7.10 -18.29 9.56
N THR A 268 6.67 -17.82 8.41
CA THR A 268 6.97 -16.46 7.91
C THR A 268 6.02 -15.43 8.51
N TYR A 269 4.72 -15.72 8.51
CA TYR A 269 3.65 -14.86 8.99
C TYR A 269 2.92 -15.54 10.17
N PRO A 270 3.40 -15.36 11.41
CA PRO A 270 2.89 -16.11 12.54
C PRO A 270 1.41 -15.82 12.85
N PRO A 271 0.50 -16.81 12.86
CA PRO A 271 -0.93 -16.61 13.12
C PRO A 271 -1.21 -15.97 14.48
N GLN A 272 -0.37 -16.22 15.49
CA GLN A 272 -0.49 -15.60 16.81
C GLN A 272 -0.28 -14.10 16.83
N LEU A 273 0.22 -13.51 15.74
CA LEU A 273 0.36 -12.06 15.56
C LEU A 273 -0.75 -11.45 14.69
N GLY A 274 -1.77 -12.25 14.34
CA GLY A 274 -2.89 -11.83 13.50
C GLY A 274 -2.70 -12.12 12.00
N CYS A 275 -1.52 -12.57 11.57
CA CYS A 275 -1.26 -12.90 10.16
C CYS A 275 -2.02 -14.18 9.78
N HIS A 276 -2.86 -14.13 8.75
CA HIS A 276 -3.69 -15.30 8.39
C HIS A 276 -4.09 -15.35 6.92
N ASP A 277 -3.67 -14.38 6.10
CA ASP A 277 -4.07 -14.30 4.70
C ASP A 277 -2.85 -14.19 3.78
N GLN A 278 -2.52 -15.31 3.11
CA GLN A 278 -1.41 -15.36 2.16
C GLN A 278 -1.59 -14.40 0.98
N VAL A 279 -2.82 -14.13 0.56
CA VAL A 279 -3.11 -13.20 -0.55
C VAL A 279 -2.83 -11.76 -0.14
N LEU A 280 -3.14 -11.40 1.11
CA LEU A 280 -2.86 -10.08 1.67
C LEU A 280 -1.36 -9.88 1.94
N ALA A 281 -0.72 -10.86 2.56
CA ALA A 281 0.66 -10.76 3.01
C ALA A 281 1.67 -10.70 1.84
N THR A 282 1.37 -11.33 0.72
CA THR A 282 2.32 -11.50 -0.39
C THR A 282 1.72 -11.07 -1.72
N HIS A 283 2.13 -9.92 -2.24
CA HIS A 283 1.63 -9.38 -3.51
C HIS A 283 2.53 -9.76 -4.71
N GLY A 284 3.81 -9.99 -4.48
CA GLY A 284 4.79 -10.37 -5.49
C GLY A 284 4.95 -11.87 -5.71
N THR A 285 6.20 -12.30 -5.89
CA THR A 285 6.56 -13.71 -5.97
C THR A 285 6.20 -14.43 -4.67
N PRO A 286 5.59 -15.62 -4.71
CA PRO A 286 5.15 -16.35 -3.50
C PRO A 286 6.26 -16.54 -2.47
N LEU A 287 5.92 -16.40 -1.17
CA LEU A 287 6.84 -16.60 -0.05
C LEU A 287 6.55 -17.88 0.75
N ALA A 288 5.43 -18.57 0.53
CA ALA A 288 5.20 -19.87 1.14
C ALA A 288 6.23 -20.88 0.64
N GLY A 289 6.93 -21.54 1.57
CA GLY A 289 8.04 -22.43 1.23
C GLY A 289 9.32 -21.73 0.76
N ALA A 290 9.42 -20.42 0.92
CA ALA A 290 10.59 -19.63 0.50
C ALA A 290 11.75 -19.73 1.52
N THR A 291 12.92 -19.29 1.12
CA THR A 291 14.10 -19.16 2.00
C THR A 291 14.20 -17.75 2.57
N LEU A 292 15.09 -17.52 3.57
CA LEU A 292 15.34 -16.19 4.10
C LEU A 292 15.78 -15.18 3.02
N LEU A 293 16.45 -15.63 1.97
CA LEU A 293 16.90 -14.75 0.89
C LEU A 293 15.73 -14.18 0.07
N HIS A 294 14.69 -14.99 -0.18
CA HIS A 294 13.45 -14.52 -0.80
C HIS A 294 12.74 -13.48 0.08
N LEU A 295 12.70 -13.75 1.39
CA LEU A 295 12.10 -12.84 2.36
C LEU A 295 12.83 -11.49 2.40
N CYS A 296 14.16 -11.51 2.42
CA CYS A 296 14.97 -10.29 2.37
C CYS A 296 14.65 -9.43 1.15
N ILE A 297 14.41 -10.04 -0.01
CA ILE A 297 14.10 -9.31 -1.24
C ILE A 297 12.70 -8.68 -1.14
N ASP A 298 11.71 -9.41 -0.64
CA ASP A 298 10.35 -8.88 -0.55
C ASP A 298 10.20 -7.78 0.52
N TYR A 299 11.08 -7.78 1.53
CA TYR A 299 11.11 -6.76 2.59
C TYR A 299 12.19 -5.68 2.42
N ASP A 300 12.88 -5.68 1.27
CA ASP A 300 13.95 -4.70 0.94
C ASP A 300 15.14 -4.72 1.91
N GLU A 301 15.47 -5.89 2.47
CA GLU A 301 16.54 -6.11 3.45
C GLU A 301 17.88 -6.44 2.78
N LEU A 302 18.46 -5.47 2.06
CA LEU A 302 19.66 -5.68 1.26
C LEU A 302 20.89 -6.08 2.10
N GLU A 303 21.06 -5.49 3.28
CA GLU A 303 22.18 -5.79 4.16
C GLU A 303 22.10 -7.22 4.71
N ILE A 304 20.90 -7.68 5.08
CA ILE A 304 20.68 -9.05 5.54
C ILE A 304 20.90 -10.04 4.38
N ALA A 305 20.40 -9.74 3.18
CA ALA A 305 20.65 -10.56 2.01
C ALA A 305 22.14 -10.73 1.73
N ARG A 306 22.91 -9.62 1.81
CA ARG A 306 24.37 -9.63 1.66
C ARG A 306 25.02 -10.49 2.74
N TRP A 307 24.63 -10.31 3.99
CA TRP A 307 25.14 -11.08 5.12
C TRP A 307 24.88 -12.59 4.96
N LEU A 308 23.68 -13.00 4.52
CA LEU A 308 23.35 -14.41 4.25
C LEU A 308 24.23 -15.00 3.16
N LEU A 309 24.46 -14.28 2.07
CA LEU A 309 25.32 -14.73 0.97
C LEU A 309 26.81 -14.79 1.40
N ASP A 310 27.27 -13.87 2.24
CA ASP A 310 28.63 -13.87 2.80
C ASP A 310 28.86 -15.05 3.76
N ARG A 311 27.81 -15.57 4.36
CA ARG A 311 27.82 -16.80 5.19
C ARG A 311 27.68 -18.09 4.38
N GLY A 312 27.64 -17.99 3.05
CA GLY A 312 27.62 -19.14 2.15
C GLY A 312 26.21 -19.63 1.77
N MET A 313 25.19 -18.80 1.98
CA MET A 313 23.86 -19.12 1.45
C MET A 313 23.94 -19.22 -0.09
N ASN A 314 23.38 -20.32 -0.63
CA ASN A 314 23.35 -20.52 -2.06
C ASN A 314 22.39 -19.49 -2.74
N PRO A 315 22.86 -18.64 -3.68
CA PRO A 315 22.02 -17.69 -4.38
C PRO A 315 20.91 -18.38 -5.21
N ASP A 316 21.11 -19.65 -5.59
CA ASP A 316 20.13 -20.48 -6.30
C ASP A 316 19.34 -21.42 -5.38
N ALA A 317 19.34 -21.16 -4.06
CA ALA A 317 18.46 -21.88 -3.15
C ALA A 317 17.01 -21.73 -3.58
N LYS A 318 16.32 -22.88 -3.70
CA LYS A 318 14.97 -22.95 -4.25
C LYS A 318 13.94 -22.93 -3.14
N ALA A 319 12.82 -22.25 -3.40
CA ALA A 319 11.61 -22.42 -2.62
C ALA A 319 11.09 -23.85 -2.72
N ALA A 320 10.34 -24.29 -1.73
CA ALA A 320 9.67 -25.60 -1.75
C ALA A 320 8.71 -25.71 -2.95
N ILE A 321 8.51 -26.94 -3.42
CA ILE A 321 7.52 -27.26 -4.46
C ILE A 321 6.31 -27.89 -3.77
N ASP A 322 5.12 -27.38 -4.05
CA ASP A 322 3.87 -27.91 -3.53
C ASP A 322 3.43 -29.22 -4.25
N SER A 323 2.35 -29.83 -3.75
CA SER A 323 1.81 -31.09 -4.30
C SER A 323 1.34 -30.98 -5.75
N ASP A 324 1.04 -29.76 -6.23
CA ASP A 324 0.58 -29.50 -7.59
C ASP A 324 1.73 -29.14 -8.56
N GLY A 325 2.97 -29.15 -8.04
CA GLY A 325 4.18 -28.89 -8.79
C GLY A 325 4.53 -27.41 -8.98
N PHE A 326 3.95 -26.52 -8.16
CA PHE A 326 4.29 -25.10 -8.15
C PHE A 326 5.29 -24.75 -7.03
N GLY A 327 6.18 -23.83 -7.30
CA GLY A 327 7.30 -23.45 -6.47
C GLY A 327 8.63 -23.68 -7.17
N GLY A 328 9.68 -23.98 -6.40
CA GLY A 328 11.03 -24.25 -6.94
C GLY A 328 11.73 -23.02 -7.52
N HIS A 329 11.19 -21.84 -7.32
CA HIS A 329 11.81 -20.60 -7.77
C HIS A 329 12.99 -20.22 -6.88
N THR A 330 13.96 -19.54 -7.48
CA THR A 330 15.09 -18.93 -6.78
C THR A 330 14.78 -17.49 -6.37
N ALA A 331 15.56 -16.94 -5.48
CA ALA A 331 15.42 -15.56 -5.05
C ALA A 331 15.49 -14.53 -6.19
N LEU A 332 16.11 -14.88 -7.33
CA LEU A 332 16.18 -14.02 -8.52
C LEU A 332 14.78 -13.72 -9.10
N PHE A 333 13.81 -14.63 -8.99
CA PHE A 333 12.41 -14.38 -9.37
C PHE A 333 11.78 -13.26 -8.53
N SER A 334 12.05 -13.23 -7.24
CA SER A 334 11.56 -12.19 -6.33
C SER A 334 12.14 -10.81 -6.65
N THR A 335 13.36 -10.73 -7.21
CA THR A 335 13.91 -9.42 -7.64
C THR A 335 13.15 -8.83 -8.82
N VAL A 336 12.55 -9.67 -9.65
CA VAL A 336 11.82 -9.25 -10.85
C VAL A 336 10.37 -8.89 -10.52
N VAL A 337 9.72 -9.64 -9.63
CA VAL A 337 8.32 -9.39 -9.22
C VAL A 337 8.24 -9.40 -7.70
N SER A 338 8.07 -8.25 -7.07
CA SER A 338 8.01 -8.14 -5.60
C SER A 338 7.29 -6.89 -5.12
N GLN A 339 7.01 -6.85 -3.83
CA GLN A 339 6.38 -5.70 -3.18
C GLN A 339 7.26 -4.42 -3.20
N PRO A 340 8.58 -4.45 -3.00
CA PRO A 340 9.43 -3.27 -3.17
C PRO A 340 9.29 -2.62 -4.56
N ASN A 341 9.12 -3.43 -5.60
CA ASN A 341 8.89 -2.92 -6.96
C ASN A 341 7.57 -2.18 -7.07
N PHE A 342 6.50 -2.71 -6.46
CA PHE A 342 5.21 -2.02 -6.39
C PHE A 342 5.34 -0.66 -5.68
N TRP A 343 5.99 -0.63 -4.53
CA TRP A 343 6.25 0.58 -3.78
C TRP A 343 7.03 1.61 -4.61
N MET A 344 8.12 1.18 -5.23
CA MET A 344 8.94 2.01 -6.11
C MET A 344 8.15 2.59 -7.29
N ASN A 345 7.42 1.75 -8.01
CA ASN A 345 6.63 2.15 -9.18
C ASN A 345 5.43 3.04 -8.79
N HIS A 346 4.79 2.75 -7.65
CA HIS A 346 3.65 3.52 -7.16
C HIS A 346 4.04 4.95 -6.76
N HIS A 347 5.21 5.11 -6.17
CA HIS A 347 5.75 6.42 -5.76
C HIS A 347 6.60 7.10 -6.82
N GLY A 348 6.72 6.51 -8.01
CA GLY A 348 7.47 7.08 -9.12
C GLY A 348 8.98 7.19 -8.86
N HIS A 349 9.53 6.31 -8.03
CA HIS A 349 10.97 6.26 -7.80
C HIS A 349 11.72 5.81 -9.06
N LYS A 350 12.96 6.26 -9.18
CA LYS A 350 13.83 5.81 -10.26
C LYS A 350 14.05 4.29 -10.15
N PRO A 351 13.85 3.53 -11.24
CA PRO A 351 14.09 2.09 -11.23
C PRO A 351 15.52 1.75 -10.80
N SER A 352 15.65 0.81 -9.87
CA SER A 352 16.93 0.25 -9.41
C SER A 352 16.73 -1.23 -9.10
N ALA A 353 17.79 -2.03 -9.18
CA ALA A 353 17.74 -3.46 -8.95
C ALA A 353 18.99 -3.97 -8.21
N PRO A 354 19.24 -3.47 -6.98
CA PRO A 354 20.47 -3.82 -6.23
C PRO A 354 20.51 -5.30 -5.85
N PHE A 355 19.37 -5.91 -5.54
CA PHE A 355 19.29 -7.35 -5.24
C PHE A 355 19.58 -8.21 -6.46
N THR A 356 19.07 -7.83 -7.63
CA THR A 356 19.36 -8.54 -8.90
C THR A 356 20.86 -8.55 -9.17
N GLN A 357 21.50 -7.39 -9.02
CA GLN A 357 22.92 -7.27 -9.20
C GLN A 357 23.70 -8.09 -8.17
N LEU A 358 23.31 -8.01 -6.89
CA LEU A 358 23.93 -8.78 -5.80
C LEU A 358 23.87 -10.29 -6.07
N LEU A 359 22.71 -10.82 -6.44
CA LEU A 359 22.53 -12.25 -6.70
C LEU A 359 23.36 -12.73 -7.90
N LEU A 360 23.31 -11.99 -9.01
CA LEU A 360 24.08 -12.33 -10.22
C LEU A 360 25.58 -12.21 -10.00
N ASP A 361 26.07 -11.24 -9.22
CA ASP A 361 27.47 -11.12 -8.84
C ASP A 361 27.93 -12.26 -7.91
N ARG A 362 26.98 -12.95 -7.22
CA ARG A 362 27.22 -14.15 -6.42
C ARG A 362 26.96 -15.45 -7.17
N GLY A 363 26.76 -15.39 -8.49
CA GLY A 363 26.66 -16.55 -9.38
C GLY A 363 25.28 -17.15 -9.50
N ALA A 364 24.20 -16.41 -9.18
CA ALA A 364 22.84 -16.86 -9.42
C ALA A 364 22.61 -17.21 -10.92
N ASP A 365 21.91 -18.31 -11.18
CA ASP A 365 21.57 -18.74 -12.54
C ASP A 365 20.44 -17.84 -13.11
N PRO A 366 20.73 -17.00 -14.13
CA PRO A 366 19.74 -16.14 -14.76
C PRO A 366 18.64 -16.93 -15.54
N ASN A 367 18.85 -18.22 -15.76
CA ASN A 367 17.98 -19.12 -16.54
C ASN A 367 17.31 -20.21 -15.67
N ALA A 368 17.40 -20.11 -14.36
CA ALA A 368 16.68 -21.00 -13.45
C ALA A 368 15.21 -21.07 -13.84
N ARG A 369 14.61 -22.28 -13.80
CA ARG A 369 13.21 -22.48 -14.15
C ARG A 369 12.37 -22.88 -12.96
N ALA A 370 11.15 -22.34 -12.93
CA ALA A 370 10.16 -22.64 -11.90
C ALA A 370 8.75 -22.62 -12.47
N SER A 371 7.81 -23.24 -11.76
CA SER A 371 6.37 -23.06 -12.04
C SER A 371 5.75 -22.32 -10.86
N LEU A 372 5.06 -21.23 -11.15
CA LEU A 372 4.51 -20.32 -10.17
C LEU A 372 3.01 -20.15 -10.37
N ARG A 373 2.28 -19.94 -9.29
CA ARG A 373 0.88 -19.50 -9.35
C ARG A 373 0.65 -18.35 -8.39
N LYS A 374 -0.17 -17.39 -8.79
CA LYS A 374 -0.45 -16.21 -7.98
C LYS A 374 -1.86 -15.68 -8.19
N GLU A 375 -2.52 -15.44 -7.08
CA GLU A 375 -3.72 -14.62 -6.97
C GLU A 375 -3.35 -13.30 -6.28
N LEU A 376 -3.91 -12.19 -6.74
CA LEU A 376 -3.73 -10.88 -6.11
C LEU A 376 -4.92 -10.54 -5.23
N HIS A 377 -4.69 -9.67 -4.25
CA HIS A 377 -5.75 -9.13 -3.41
C HIS A 377 -6.87 -8.52 -4.29
N PRO A 378 -8.16 -8.75 -3.96
CA PRO A 378 -9.30 -8.22 -4.73
C PRO A 378 -9.26 -6.72 -4.98
N GLY A 379 -8.60 -5.94 -4.12
CA GLY A 379 -8.37 -4.50 -4.30
C GLY A 379 -7.63 -4.11 -5.58
N TYR A 380 -6.86 -5.03 -6.17
CA TYR A 380 -6.17 -4.79 -7.45
C TYR A 380 -7.07 -5.00 -8.68
N GLN A 381 -8.31 -5.43 -8.49
CA GLN A 381 -9.31 -5.65 -9.56
C GLN A 381 -8.88 -6.65 -10.65
N ILE A 382 -7.97 -7.58 -10.34
CA ILE A 382 -7.50 -8.64 -11.21
C ILE A 382 -7.87 -9.97 -10.53
N PRO A 383 -9.05 -10.53 -10.83
CA PRO A 383 -9.54 -11.70 -10.13
C PRO A 383 -8.89 -13.00 -10.59
N GLY A 384 -8.80 -13.94 -9.67
CA GLY A 384 -8.50 -15.35 -9.95
C GLY A 384 -7.03 -15.72 -9.87
N MET A 385 -6.81 -17.03 -9.82
CA MET A 385 -5.48 -17.65 -9.79
C MET A 385 -4.87 -17.66 -11.19
N HIS A 386 -3.68 -17.10 -11.33
CA HIS A 386 -2.90 -17.13 -12.56
C HIS A 386 -1.75 -18.11 -12.41
N GLU A 387 -1.57 -19.01 -13.39
CA GLU A 387 -0.54 -20.03 -13.43
C GLU A 387 0.52 -19.72 -14.50
N TYR A 388 1.78 -19.97 -14.14
CA TYR A 388 2.95 -19.76 -14.98
C TYR A 388 3.82 -21.01 -14.88
N ARG A 389 3.94 -21.76 -15.99
CA ARG A 389 4.65 -23.04 -15.97
C ARG A 389 6.01 -22.94 -16.66
N SER A 390 7.02 -23.49 -15.99
CA SER A 390 8.40 -23.56 -16.50
C SER A 390 8.96 -22.21 -16.97
N VAL A 391 8.67 -21.14 -16.22
CA VAL A 391 9.15 -19.78 -16.52
C VAL A 391 10.57 -19.56 -16.03
N THR A 392 11.31 -18.65 -16.70
CA THR A 392 12.56 -18.08 -16.23
C THR A 392 12.28 -16.78 -15.47
N PRO A 393 13.23 -16.17 -14.72
CA PRO A 393 13.03 -14.85 -14.11
C PRO A 393 12.55 -13.80 -15.12
N VAL A 394 13.09 -13.79 -16.34
CA VAL A 394 12.69 -12.85 -17.42
C VAL A 394 11.26 -13.10 -17.88
N SER A 395 10.92 -14.37 -18.19
CA SER A 395 9.57 -14.70 -18.64
C SER A 395 8.53 -14.54 -17.53
N TRP A 396 8.89 -14.81 -16.26
CA TRP A 396 8.06 -14.52 -15.09
C TRP A 396 7.64 -13.04 -15.06
N GLY A 397 8.60 -12.12 -15.10
CA GLY A 397 8.29 -10.69 -15.08
C GLY A 397 7.49 -10.21 -16.28
N ARG A 398 7.83 -10.70 -17.50
CA ARG A 398 7.13 -10.31 -18.74
C ARG A 398 5.69 -10.81 -18.80
N GLN A 399 5.41 -11.98 -18.25
CA GLN A 399 4.09 -12.61 -18.28
C GLN A 399 3.24 -12.22 -17.06
N PHE A 400 3.84 -11.66 -16.00
CA PHE A 400 3.12 -11.39 -14.76
C PHE A 400 1.92 -10.46 -15.00
N HIS A 401 0.75 -10.87 -14.54
CA HIS A 401 -0.53 -10.24 -14.85
C HIS A 401 -0.71 -8.82 -14.25
N PHE A 402 0.15 -8.39 -13.30
CA PHE A 402 0.12 -7.05 -12.73
C PHE A 402 1.47 -6.35 -12.81
N GLN A 403 1.67 -5.60 -13.87
CA GLN A 403 2.96 -5.01 -14.24
C GLN A 403 3.52 -3.98 -13.23
N LYS A 404 2.70 -3.45 -12.33
CA LYS A 404 3.18 -2.55 -11.26
C LYS A 404 4.11 -3.24 -10.26
N LEU A 405 4.04 -4.56 -10.11
CA LEU A 405 4.93 -5.36 -9.26
C LEU A 405 6.23 -5.76 -9.98
N VAL A 406 6.38 -5.42 -11.26
CA VAL A 406 7.52 -5.84 -12.09
C VAL A 406 8.60 -4.76 -12.11
N ASN A 407 9.85 -5.17 -11.92
CA ASN A 407 11.03 -4.32 -12.05
C ASN A 407 11.65 -4.49 -13.44
N GLN A 408 11.46 -3.50 -14.30
CA GLN A 408 12.00 -3.53 -15.66
C GLN A 408 13.54 -3.43 -15.69
N GLU A 409 14.14 -2.76 -14.70
CA GLU A 409 15.60 -2.69 -14.58
C GLU A 409 16.19 -4.05 -14.17
N ALA A 410 15.50 -4.78 -13.28
CA ALA A 410 15.88 -6.15 -12.94
C ALA A 410 15.87 -7.05 -14.18
N ILE A 411 14.79 -7.00 -14.98
CA ILE A 411 14.71 -7.76 -16.25
C ILE A 411 15.88 -7.40 -17.17
N ARG A 412 16.19 -6.11 -17.33
CA ARG A 412 17.29 -5.64 -18.17
C ARG A 412 18.64 -6.24 -17.71
N ILE A 413 18.93 -6.16 -16.41
CA ILE A 413 20.18 -6.69 -15.85
C ILE A 413 20.24 -8.23 -16.02
N VAL A 414 19.16 -8.95 -15.77
CA VAL A 414 19.12 -10.41 -15.96
C VAL A 414 19.43 -10.77 -17.42
N ILE A 415 18.85 -10.07 -18.40
CA ILE A 415 19.12 -10.28 -19.82
C ILE A 415 20.59 -9.98 -20.15
N GLU A 416 21.16 -8.89 -19.65
CA GLU A 416 22.59 -8.53 -19.86
C GLU A 416 23.55 -9.57 -19.30
N ARG A 417 23.12 -10.30 -18.28
CA ARG A 417 23.89 -11.41 -17.68
C ARG A 417 23.54 -12.80 -18.29
N GLY A 418 22.89 -12.85 -19.47
CA GLY A 418 22.61 -14.06 -20.22
C GLY A 418 21.25 -14.71 -19.95
N GLY A 419 20.36 -14.05 -19.22
CA GLY A 419 19.00 -14.51 -18.98
C GLY A 419 18.17 -14.52 -20.25
N GLN A 420 17.40 -15.60 -20.43
CA GLN A 420 16.53 -15.80 -21.58
C GLN A 420 15.06 -15.75 -21.17
N PRO A 421 14.18 -15.33 -22.10
CA PRO A 421 12.72 -15.36 -21.89
C PRO A 421 12.17 -16.76 -21.62
#